data_691612e04e647e01988b9defdefb3b69
#
_entry.id   691612e04e647e01988b9defdefb3b69
#
_cell.length_a   1.000
_cell.length_b   1.000
_cell.length_c   1.000
_cell.angle_alpha   90.00
_cell.angle_beta   90.00
_cell.angle_gamma   90.00
#
_symmetry.space_group_name_H-M   'P 1'
#
loop_
_entity.id
_entity.type
_entity.pdbx_description
1 polymer ?
#
loop_
_entity_poly.entity_id
_entity_poly.type
_entity_poly.pdbx_seq_one_letter_code
_entity_poly.pdbx_strand_id
1 'polypeptide(L)'
;MRVTGVMKRLVLLSVLLLGLVLFPQQGLAGAWPQAEGTGQIITSLATSTSDTGFDGRNNGRSLEFSKWEFSSLASWGVVRDASLFVKPTLQRLSADRSGGGADHTFGVTDTEVGGTFAVWRGKDSIISLQPMARLPFFYNPDRNPALGSGHLDLEIRALYGTNLTVAGLPAFFDGQVAWRERTGPPANEVSLDLTLGLRADSDLQVLLQSFNTVSTGDAGPGYGEFRRHKLQVSAVYQLTDDLSLQVGVNQAVAGHNDGNERGVMAALWMKV
;
A
#
# COMPACT_ATOMS: atom_id res chain seq x y z
N MET A 1 -17.67 27.47 53.65
CA MET A 1 -18.23 26.29 52.96
C MET A 1 -18.61 26.62 51.52
N ARG A 2 -17.66 26.93 50.63
CA ARG A 2 -17.93 27.20 49.19
C ARG A 2 -16.75 26.78 48.26
N VAL A 3 -15.95 25.80 48.65
CA VAL A 3 -14.80 25.34 47.83
C VAL A 3 -15.09 24.04 47.04
N THR A 4 -16.15 23.31 47.39
CA THR A 4 -16.48 22.00 46.80
C THR A 4 -17.16 22.06 45.40
N GLY A 5 -17.70 23.24 45.04
CA GLY A 5 -18.40 23.41 43.76
C GLY A 5 -17.50 23.66 42.55
N VAL A 6 -16.37 24.35 42.76
CA VAL A 6 -15.42 24.71 41.70
C VAL A 6 -14.57 23.50 41.32
N MET A 7 -14.17 22.70 42.30
CA MET A 7 -13.36 21.50 42.08
C MET A 7 -14.13 20.42 41.32
N LYS A 8 -15.46 20.26 41.59
CA LYS A 8 -16.31 19.34 40.80
C LYS A 8 -16.52 19.80 39.37
N ARG A 9 -16.57 21.10 39.10
CA ARG A 9 -16.69 21.63 37.72
C ARG A 9 -15.37 21.53 36.97
N LEU A 10 -14.22 21.66 37.59
CA LEU A 10 -12.91 21.46 37.02
C LEU A 10 -12.66 19.96 36.66
N VAL A 11 -13.06 19.04 37.53
CA VAL A 11 -12.96 17.59 37.26
C VAL A 11 -13.93 17.17 36.17
N LEU A 12 -15.15 17.72 36.11
CA LEU A 12 -16.06 17.46 34.99
C LEU A 12 -15.59 18.05 33.66
N LEU A 13 -14.97 19.25 33.67
CA LEU A 13 -14.36 19.82 32.47
C LEU A 13 -13.14 19.02 32.00
N SER A 14 -12.31 18.52 32.92
CA SER A 14 -11.18 17.66 32.59
C SER A 14 -11.60 16.32 32.04
N VAL A 15 -12.70 15.75 32.55
CA VAL A 15 -13.26 14.48 32.00
C VAL A 15 -13.99 14.71 30.67
N LEU A 16 -14.59 15.89 30.44
CA LEU A 16 -15.17 16.23 29.12
C LEU A 16 -14.09 16.57 28.07
N LEU A 17 -12.94 17.14 28.49
CA LEU A 17 -11.80 17.40 27.59
C LEU A 17 -10.98 16.13 27.30
N LEU A 18 -11.01 15.10 28.18
CA LEU A 18 -10.41 13.79 27.90
C LEU A 18 -11.28 12.89 27.02
N GLY A 19 -12.54 13.25 26.80
CA GLY A 19 -13.48 12.53 25.93
C GLY A 19 -13.45 12.96 24.46
N LEU A 20 -12.60 13.91 24.07
CA LEU A 20 -12.67 14.58 22.77
C LEU A 20 -11.49 14.32 21.84
N VAL A 21 -10.64 13.35 22.10
CA VAL A 21 -9.59 12.97 21.14
C VAL A 21 -9.34 11.45 21.18
N LEU A 22 -10.29 10.68 20.71
CA LEU A 22 -10.05 9.32 20.24
C LEU A 22 -10.89 9.07 18.97
N PHE A 23 -10.74 9.93 17.97
CA PHE A 23 -10.87 9.41 16.63
C PHE A 23 -9.59 8.60 16.41
N PRO A 24 -9.67 7.26 16.23
CA PRO A 24 -8.53 6.53 15.73
C PRO A 24 -8.17 7.21 14.42
N GLN A 25 -6.99 7.79 14.33
CA GLN A 25 -6.43 8.09 13.02
C GLN A 25 -6.33 6.73 12.34
N GLN A 26 -7.31 6.48 11.49
CA GLN A 26 -7.36 5.28 10.69
C GLN A 26 -6.11 5.36 9.82
N GLY A 27 -5.09 4.61 10.21
CA GLY A 27 -3.96 4.38 9.34
C GLY A 27 -4.52 3.89 8.02
N LEU A 28 -3.88 4.23 6.92
CA LEU A 28 -4.24 3.83 5.56
C LEU A 28 -4.24 2.33 5.34
N ALA A 29 -5.00 1.64 6.11
CA ALA A 29 -5.45 0.32 5.80
C ALA A 29 -6.62 0.51 4.83
N GLY A 30 -6.50 -0.01 3.63
CA GLY A 30 -7.42 0.23 2.53
C GLY A 30 -8.89 -0.10 2.78
N ALA A 31 -9.20 -0.81 3.89
CA ALA A 31 -10.57 -1.22 4.21
C ALA A 31 -11.50 -0.06 4.60
N TRP A 32 -10.99 1.06 5.08
CA TRP A 32 -11.80 2.22 5.49
C TRP A 32 -11.87 3.26 4.36
N PRO A 33 -13.06 3.49 3.74
CA PRO A 33 -13.26 4.63 2.84
C PRO A 33 -13.01 5.96 3.57
N GLN A 34 -12.54 6.96 2.87
CA GLN A 34 -12.44 8.32 3.40
C GLN A 34 -13.84 8.83 3.80
N ALA A 35 -13.91 9.63 4.86
CA ALA A 35 -15.17 10.26 5.26
C ALA A 35 -15.68 11.18 4.13
N GLU A 36 -16.99 11.31 4.00
CA GLU A 36 -17.61 12.17 2.99
C GLU A 36 -17.07 13.61 3.08
N GLY A 37 -16.68 14.16 1.94
CA GLY A 37 -16.12 15.51 1.83
C GLY A 37 -14.68 15.66 2.31
N THR A 38 -14.00 14.58 2.71
CA THR A 38 -12.59 14.60 3.09
C THR A 38 -11.76 13.74 2.15
N GLY A 39 -10.46 13.99 2.13
CA GLY A 39 -9.56 13.23 1.29
C GLY A 39 -8.21 12.98 1.95
N GLN A 40 -7.39 12.22 1.25
CA GLN A 40 -6.03 11.97 1.63
C GLN A 40 -5.15 11.83 0.40
N ILE A 41 -3.97 12.43 0.48
CA ILE A 41 -2.92 12.28 -0.53
C ILE A 41 -1.71 11.63 0.13
N ILE A 42 -1.23 10.53 -0.47
CA ILE A 42 0.00 9.86 -0.05
C ILE A 42 0.97 9.90 -1.20
N THR A 43 1.99 10.69 -1.03
CA THR A 43 3.08 10.77 -2.00
C THR A 43 4.27 9.98 -1.48
N SER A 44 4.71 8.99 -2.22
CA SER A 44 5.79 8.08 -1.83
C SER A 44 6.93 8.08 -2.83
N LEU A 45 8.13 7.93 -2.29
CA LEU A 45 9.36 7.66 -3.02
C LEU A 45 9.93 6.34 -2.49
N ALA A 46 10.19 5.40 -3.38
CA ALA A 46 10.79 4.12 -3.03
C ALA A 46 11.96 3.81 -3.96
N THR A 47 12.94 3.12 -3.44
CA THR A 47 14.00 2.52 -4.25
C THR A 47 14.22 1.08 -3.84
N SER A 48 14.52 0.24 -4.80
CA SER A 48 14.80 -1.16 -4.56
C SER A 48 15.83 -1.71 -5.55
N THR A 49 16.53 -2.74 -5.10
CA THR A 49 17.52 -3.48 -5.90
C THR A 49 17.28 -4.97 -5.75
N SER A 50 17.69 -5.73 -6.77
CA SER A 50 17.71 -7.19 -6.76
C SER A 50 18.97 -7.65 -7.47
N ASP A 51 19.79 -8.43 -6.79
CA ASP A 51 21.04 -8.98 -7.33
C ASP A 51 20.87 -10.44 -7.77
N THR A 52 19.87 -11.13 -7.23
CA THR A 52 19.60 -12.56 -7.45
C THR A 52 18.10 -12.81 -7.59
N GLY A 53 17.72 -13.91 -8.23
CA GLY A 53 16.33 -14.39 -8.29
C GLY A 53 16.10 -15.53 -7.31
N PHE A 54 14.84 -15.69 -6.88
CA PHE A 54 14.37 -16.94 -6.31
C PHE A 54 14.22 -17.96 -7.45
N ASP A 55 14.48 -19.21 -7.14
CA ASP A 55 14.51 -20.40 -8.01
C ASP A 55 13.83 -20.25 -9.39
N GLY A 56 14.37 -20.88 -10.40
CA GLY A 56 13.78 -21.04 -11.74
C GLY A 56 14.53 -20.31 -12.84
N ARG A 57 14.34 -19.06 -13.11
CA ARG A 57 14.84 -18.43 -14.36
C ARG A 57 16.33 -18.09 -14.38
N ASN A 58 16.96 -17.94 -13.24
CA ASN A 58 18.27 -17.28 -13.23
C ASN A 58 19.46 -18.19 -12.92
N ASN A 59 19.28 -19.48 -12.66
CA ASN A 59 20.35 -20.47 -12.49
C ASN A 59 21.71 -19.88 -12.01
N GLY A 60 21.68 -18.99 -11.01
CA GLY A 60 22.87 -18.31 -10.48
C GLY A 60 23.41 -17.18 -11.36
N ARG A 61 22.72 -16.72 -12.38
CA ARG A 61 23.10 -15.48 -13.09
C ARG A 61 22.74 -14.30 -12.25
N SER A 62 23.71 -13.41 -12.01
CA SER A 62 23.48 -12.09 -11.47
C SER A 62 22.53 -11.33 -12.39
N LEU A 63 21.38 -10.90 -11.85
CA LEU A 63 20.50 -9.94 -12.52
C LEU A 63 20.49 -8.70 -11.65
N GLU A 64 21.42 -7.79 -11.92
CA GLU A 64 21.36 -6.51 -11.27
C GLU A 64 20.16 -5.74 -11.84
N PHE A 65 19.15 -5.63 -11.02
CA PHE A 65 17.96 -4.82 -11.30
C PHE A 65 17.84 -3.74 -10.23
N SER A 66 17.57 -2.52 -10.65
CA SER A 66 17.25 -1.43 -9.74
C SER A 66 16.00 -0.67 -10.20
N LYS A 67 15.25 -0.21 -9.23
CA LYS A 67 14.02 0.56 -9.44
C LYS A 67 13.98 1.77 -8.52
N TRP A 68 13.62 2.91 -9.10
CA TRP A 68 13.11 4.08 -8.40
C TRP A 68 11.65 4.25 -8.76
N GLU A 69 10.83 4.53 -7.76
CA GLU A 69 9.40 4.70 -7.91
C GLU A 69 8.94 5.91 -7.14
N PHE A 70 8.25 6.82 -7.83
CA PHE A 70 7.53 7.94 -7.24
C PHE A 70 6.05 7.75 -7.55
N SER A 71 5.21 7.69 -6.52
CA SER A 71 3.76 7.55 -6.71
C SER A 71 2.99 8.51 -5.81
N SER A 72 1.79 8.88 -6.23
CA SER A 72 0.89 9.70 -5.43
C SER A 72 -0.50 9.10 -5.47
N LEU A 73 -0.95 8.53 -4.35
CA LEU A 73 -2.32 8.06 -4.17
C LEU A 73 -3.15 9.22 -3.64
N ALA A 74 -4.12 9.68 -4.43
CA ALA A 74 -5.14 10.61 -3.99
C ALA A 74 -6.47 9.87 -3.83
N SER A 75 -7.08 9.95 -2.65
CA SER A 75 -8.37 9.35 -2.34
C SER A 75 -9.32 10.40 -1.77
N TRP A 76 -10.61 10.30 -2.13
CA TRP A 76 -11.64 11.25 -1.71
C TRP A 76 -12.94 10.54 -1.36
N GLY A 77 -13.51 10.86 -0.19
CA GLY A 77 -14.81 10.39 0.24
C GLY A 77 -15.94 11.12 -0.50
N VAL A 78 -16.66 10.38 -1.33
CA VAL A 78 -17.76 10.95 -2.15
C VAL A 78 -19.12 10.85 -1.49
N VAL A 79 -19.31 9.81 -0.69
CA VAL A 79 -20.48 9.60 0.18
C VAL A 79 -20.02 8.82 1.42
N ARG A 80 -20.88 8.71 2.43
CA ARG A 80 -20.55 8.13 3.75
C ARG A 80 -19.74 6.83 3.75
N ASP A 81 -20.00 5.93 2.80
CA ASP A 81 -19.43 4.57 2.78
C ASP A 81 -18.66 4.30 1.48
N ALA A 82 -18.32 5.35 0.73
CA ALA A 82 -17.59 5.21 -0.52
C ALA A 82 -16.56 6.32 -0.72
N SER A 83 -15.39 5.93 -1.17
CA SER A 83 -14.34 6.82 -1.65
C SER A 83 -13.85 6.40 -3.03
N LEU A 84 -13.40 7.37 -3.82
CA LEU A 84 -12.72 7.14 -5.09
C LEU A 84 -11.23 7.43 -4.93
N PHE A 85 -10.41 6.82 -5.76
CA PHE A 85 -8.98 7.07 -5.75
C PHE A 85 -8.36 7.03 -7.14
N VAL A 86 -7.23 7.72 -7.27
CA VAL A 86 -6.32 7.65 -8.41
C VAL A 86 -4.88 7.57 -7.91
N LYS A 87 -4.05 6.75 -8.56
CA LYS A 87 -2.63 6.58 -8.20
C LYS A 87 -1.77 6.53 -9.45
N PRO A 88 -1.35 7.68 -9.99
CA PRO A 88 -0.27 7.74 -10.98
C PRO A 88 1.06 7.32 -10.33
N THR A 89 1.88 6.63 -11.12
CA THR A 89 3.20 6.16 -10.69
C THR A 89 4.24 6.44 -11.76
N LEU A 90 5.34 7.06 -11.38
CA LEU A 90 6.52 7.31 -12.21
C LEU A 90 7.63 6.36 -11.78
N GLN A 91 8.25 5.67 -12.72
CA GLN A 91 9.33 4.72 -12.44
C GLN A 91 10.57 5.01 -13.29
N ARG A 92 11.73 4.73 -12.70
CA ARG A 92 12.98 4.52 -13.41
C ARG A 92 13.45 3.10 -13.11
N LEU A 93 13.60 2.31 -14.15
CA LEU A 93 14.06 0.94 -14.10
C LEU A 93 15.43 0.85 -14.73
N SER A 94 16.30 -0.01 -14.16
CA SER A 94 17.59 -0.38 -14.75
C SER A 94 17.75 -1.89 -14.61
N ALA A 95 18.16 -2.54 -15.69
CA ALA A 95 18.43 -3.98 -15.73
C ALA A 95 19.71 -4.25 -16.52
N ASP A 96 20.57 -5.11 -16.00
CA ASP A 96 21.81 -5.50 -16.66
C ASP A 96 21.55 -6.30 -17.93
N ARG A 97 22.42 -6.10 -18.92
CA ARG A 97 22.45 -6.87 -20.17
C ARG A 97 23.39 -8.08 -20.06
N SER A 98 22.99 -9.16 -20.67
CA SER A 98 23.81 -10.38 -20.77
C SER A 98 25.17 -10.17 -21.47
N GLY A 99 25.38 -9.07 -22.19
CA GLY A 99 26.61 -8.72 -22.93
C GLY A 99 27.42 -7.57 -22.30
N GLY A 100 27.04 -7.11 -21.11
CA GLY A 100 27.60 -5.96 -20.42
C GLY A 100 26.85 -4.65 -20.67
N GLY A 101 26.88 -3.76 -19.68
CA GLY A 101 26.08 -2.53 -19.63
C GLY A 101 24.66 -2.78 -19.09
N ALA A 102 23.89 -1.72 -18.97
CA ALA A 102 22.51 -1.78 -18.45
C ALA A 102 21.53 -1.08 -19.39
N ASP A 103 20.31 -1.63 -19.46
CA ASP A 103 19.16 -0.99 -20.07
C ASP A 103 18.42 -0.15 -19.06
N HIS A 104 17.95 1.02 -19.48
CA HIS A 104 17.24 1.95 -18.64
C HIS A 104 15.92 2.36 -19.27
N THR A 105 14.87 2.38 -18.45
CA THR A 105 13.58 2.94 -18.86
C THR A 105 13.09 3.91 -17.78
N PHE A 106 12.53 5.04 -18.20
CA PHE A 106 11.93 6.05 -17.34
C PHE A 106 10.59 6.47 -17.92
N GLY A 107 9.58 6.59 -17.09
CA GLY A 107 8.26 7.06 -17.50
C GLY A 107 7.18 6.80 -16.47
N VAL A 108 5.97 7.25 -16.79
CA VAL A 108 4.76 6.92 -16.05
C VAL A 108 4.40 5.47 -16.37
N THR A 109 4.17 4.66 -15.36
CA THR A 109 3.68 3.27 -15.48
C THR A 109 2.14 3.24 -15.49
N ASP A 110 1.54 2.07 -15.33
CA ASP A 110 0.09 1.96 -15.24
C ASP A 110 -0.47 2.86 -14.15
N THR A 111 -1.46 3.67 -14.49
CA THR A 111 -2.18 4.50 -13.53
C THR A 111 -3.33 3.70 -12.94
N GLU A 112 -3.38 3.57 -11.61
CA GLU A 112 -4.46 2.89 -10.91
C GLU A 112 -5.61 3.87 -10.66
N VAL A 113 -6.85 3.44 -10.97
CA VAL A 113 -8.08 4.20 -10.67
C VAL A 113 -9.11 3.24 -10.10
N GLY A 114 -9.85 3.67 -9.09
CA GLY A 114 -10.82 2.79 -8.46
C GLY A 114 -11.63 3.46 -7.35
N GLY A 115 -12.34 2.63 -6.60
CA GLY A 115 -13.11 3.09 -5.45
C GLY A 115 -13.16 2.04 -4.36
N THR A 116 -13.27 2.48 -3.10
CA THR A 116 -13.46 1.64 -1.92
C THR A 116 -14.87 1.84 -1.40
N PHE A 117 -15.62 0.75 -1.24
CA PHE A 117 -17.03 0.74 -0.86
C PHE A 117 -17.20 -0.14 0.37
N ALA A 118 -17.55 0.45 1.52
CA ALA A 118 -17.86 -0.31 2.72
C ALA A 118 -19.20 -1.05 2.53
N VAL A 119 -19.18 -2.37 2.61
CA VAL A 119 -20.35 -3.23 2.46
C VAL A 119 -20.87 -3.72 3.81
N TRP A 120 -20.06 -3.64 4.86
CA TRP A 120 -20.46 -3.94 6.22
C TRP A 120 -19.63 -3.16 7.24
N ARG A 121 -20.26 -2.67 8.31
CA ARG A 121 -19.63 -2.02 9.46
C ARG A 121 -20.09 -2.65 10.76
N GLY A 122 -19.14 -3.14 11.54
CA GLY A 122 -19.33 -3.49 12.95
C GLY A 122 -18.90 -2.36 13.87
N LYS A 123 -18.79 -2.64 15.16
CA LYS A 123 -18.34 -1.66 16.17
C LYS A 123 -16.88 -1.24 15.93
N ASP A 124 -16.00 -2.21 15.73
CA ASP A 124 -14.55 -1.99 15.60
C ASP A 124 -14.01 -2.52 14.27
N SER A 125 -14.86 -3.07 13.40
CA SER A 125 -14.45 -3.75 12.17
C SER A 125 -15.25 -3.26 10.96
N ILE A 126 -14.67 -3.45 9.77
CA ILE A 126 -15.29 -3.07 8.50
C ILE A 126 -14.95 -4.12 7.44
N ILE A 127 -15.87 -4.34 6.51
CA ILE A 127 -15.63 -5.07 5.27
C ILE A 127 -15.92 -4.13 4.11
N SER A 128 -15.00 -4.07 3.16
CA SER A 128 -15.14 -3.24 1.96
C SER A 128 -14.81 -4.03 0.70
N LEU A 129 -15.35 -3.57 -0.42
CA LEU A 129 -14.97 -4.00 -1.77
C LEU A 129 -14.26 -2.85 -2.48
N GLN A 130 -13.23 -3.18 -3.26
CA GLN A 130 -12.43 -2.20 -3.99
C GLN A 130 -12.22 -2.68 -5.44
N PRO A 131 -13.16 -2.35 -6.36
CA PRO A 131 -12.90 -2.46 -7.78
C PRO A 131 -11.90 -1.41 -8.22
N MET A 132 -10.96 -1.80 -9.10
CA MET A 132 -10.01 -0.88 -9.71
C MET A 132 -9.58 -1.33 -11.10
N ALA A 133 -9.06 -0.38 -11.87
CA ALA A 133 -8.45 -0.61 -13.18
C ALA A 133 -7.03 -0.04 -13.18
N ARG A 134 -6.12 -0.70 -13.90
CA ARG A 134 -4.78 -0.23 -14.22
C ARG A 134 -4.73 0.13 -15.69
N LEU A 135 -4.42 1.39 -15.96
CA LEU A 135 -4.56 2.01 -17.28
C LEU A 135 -3.17 2.26 -17.88
N PRO A 136 -2.82 1.62 -19.03
CA PRO A 136 -1.48 1.67 -19.64
C PRO A 136 -1.33 2.85 -20.62
N PHE A 137 -1.61 4.10 -20.20
CA PHE A 137 -1.77 5.20 -21.17
C PHE A 137 -0.49 5.92 -21.58
N PHE A 138 0.60 5.87 -20.77
CA PHE A 138 1.66 6.86 -20.91
C PHE A 138 3.06 6.28 -21.13
N TYR A 139 3.17 5.02 -21.58
CA TYR A 139 4.46 4.39 -21.86
C TYR A 139 4.42 3.49 -23.11
N ASN A 140 5.61 3.17 -23.62
CA ASN A 140 5.77 2.18 -24.68
C ASN A 140 6.07 0.81 -24.04
N PRO A 141 5.21 -0.22 -24.21
CA PRO A 141 5.40 -1.54 -23.61
C PRO A 141 6.59 -2.31 -24.21
N ASP A 142 7.08 -1.94 -25.40
CA ASP A 142 8.21 -2.61 -26.07
C ASP A 142 9.58 -2.19 -25.49
N ARG A 143 9.62 -1.28 -24.52
CA ARG A 143 10.85 -0.90 -23.82
C ARG A 143 11.32 -2.04 -22.92
N ASN A 144 12.64 -2.18 -22.80
CA ASN A 144 13.27 -3.11 -21.88
C ASN A 144 14.20 -2.35 -20.92
N PRO A 145 14.01 -2.45 -19.58
CA PRO A 145 12.90 -3.12 -18.90
C PRO A 145 11.55 -2.40 -19.13
N ALA A 146 10.46 -3.16 -19.21
CA ALA A 146 9.13 -2.61 -19.46
C ALA A 146 8.56 -1.93 -18.21
N LEU A 147 7.85 -0.79 -18.39
CA LEU A 147 7.16 -0.08 -17.31
C LEU A 147 5.82 -0.71 -16.93
N GLY A 148 5.28 -1.56 -17.77
CA GLY A 148 4.04 -2.31 -17.58
C GLY A 148 3.76 -3.23 -18.75
N SER A 149 2.63 -3.92 -18.74
CA SER A 149 2.27 -4.91 -19.78
C SER A 149 1.74 -4.29 -21.08
N GLY A 150 1.38 -3.00 -21.07
CA GLY A 150 0.72 -2.35 -22.18
C GLY A 150 -0.77 -2.70 -22.34
N HIS A 151 -1.33 -3.43 -21.39
CA HIS A 151 -2.72 -3.90 -21.41
C HIS A 151 -3.49 -3.40 -20.20
N LEU A 152 -4.81 -3.27 -20.34
CA LEU A 152 -5.72 -2.98 -19.26
C LEU A 152 -5.75 -4.16 -18.28
N ASP A 153 -5.55 -3.90 -17.00
CA ASP A 153 -5.81 -4.88 -15.94
C ASP A 153 -7.03 -4.43 -15.12
N LEU A 154 -7.89 -5.38 -14.78
CA LEU A 154 -9.04 -5.17 -13.90
C LEU A 154 -8.82 -5.93 -12.59
N GLU A 155 -9.08 -5.28 -11.46
CA GLU A 155 -8.89 -5.91 -10.16
C GLU A 155 -10.11 -5.69 -9.27
N ILE A 156 -10.48 -6.71 -8.53
CA ILE A 156 -11.43 -6.63 -7.42
C ILE A 156 -10.76 -7.08 -6.14
N ARG A 157 -10.84 -6.26 -5.08
CA ARG A 157 -10.36 -6.58 -3.74
C ARG A 157 -11.50 -6.71 -2.75
N ALA A 158 -11.42 -7.69 -1.88
CA ALA A 158 -12.17 -7.74 -0.63
C ALA A 158 -11.22 -7.36 0.51
N LEU A 159 -11.66 -6.42 1.35
CA LEU A 159 -10.86 -5.85 2.43
C LEU A 159 -11.58 -6.06 3.76
N TYR A 160 -10.82 -6.48 4.75
CA TYR A 160 -11.27 -6.55 6.14
C TYR A 160 -10.36 -5.72 7.01
N GLY A 161 -10.94 -4.78 7.75
CA GLY A 161 -10.22 -3.95 8.71
C GLY A 161 -10.81 -4.08 10.10
N THR A 162 -9.97 -4.07 11.14
CA THR A 162 -10.43 -4.07 12.53
C THR A 162 -9.47 -3.31 13.44
N ASN A 163 -10.04 -2.54 14.37
CA ASN A 163 -9.29 -1.94 15.48
C ASN A 163 -9.19 -2.95 16.61
N LEU A 164 -8.03 -3.03 17.23
CA LEU A 164 -7.73 -3.98 18.29
C LEU A 164 -6.69 -3.41 19.27
N THR A 165 -6.37 -4.17 20.30
CA THR A 165 -5.31 -3.82 21.26
C THR A 165 -4.31 -4.96 21.29
N VAL A 166 -3.03 -4.66 21.13
CA VAL A 166 -1.92 -5.62 21.19
C VAL A 166 -0.96 -5.20 22.29
N ALA A 167 -0.76 -6.05 23.27
CA ALA A 167 0.12 -5.77 24.44
C ALA A 167 -0.21 -4.43 25.15
N GLY A 168 -1.48 -4.05 25.20
CA GLY A 168 -1.95 -2.81 25.82
C GLY A 168 -1.85 -1.57 24.91
N LEU A 169 -1.30 -1.69 23.70
CA LEU A 169 -1.20 -0.60 22.73
C LEU A 169 -2.38 -0.63 21.74
N PRO A 170 -2.96 0.53 21.39
CA PRO A 170 -3.92 0.62 20.32
C PRO A 170 -3.29 0.11 19.01
N ALA A 171 -4.03 -0.70 18.28
CA ALA A 171 -3.58 -1.31 17.05
C ALA A 171 -4.72 -1.41 16.04
N PHE A 172 -4.39 -1.68 14.78
CA PHE A 172 -5.35 -2.11 13.78
C PHE A 172 -4.77 -3.25 12.96
N PHE A 173 -5.64 -4.05 12.42
CA PHE A 173 -5.32 -5.06 11.41
C PHE A 173 -6.11 -4.75 10.14
N ASP A 174 -5.47 -4.91 8.99
CA ASP A 174 -6.08 -4.87 7.67
C ASP A 174 -5.60 -6.09 6.87
N GLY A 175 -6.55 -6.84 6.34
CA GLY A 175 -6.32 -7.98 5.47
C GLY A 175 -7.06 -7.78 4.15
N GLN A 176 -6.38 -8.02 3.04
CA GLN A 176 -6.92 -7.80 1.71
C GLN A 176 -6.65 -9.02 0.84
N VAL A 177 -7.65 -9.47 0.12
CA VAL A 177 -7.50 -10.48 -0.94
C VAL A 177 -7.98 -9.88 -2.26
N ALA A 178 -7.20 -10.06 -3.31
CA ALA A 178 -7.51 -9.51 -4.62
C ALA A 178 -7.40 -10.55 -5.72
N TRP A 179 -8.28 -10.43 -6.70
CA TRP A 179 -8.16 -11.07 -8.00
C TRP A 179 -7.92 -10.00 -9.06
N ARG A 180 -6.86 -10.18 -9.87
CA ARG A 180 -6.55 -9.33 -11.01
C ARG A 180 -6.68 -10.12 -12.30
N GLU A 181 -7.60 -9.68 -13.13
CA GLU A 181 -7.74 -10.12 -14.51
C GLU A 181 -6.80 -9.31 -15.38
N ARG A 182 -5.87 -10.02 -16.07
CA ARG A 182 -4.91 -9.42 -16.98
C ARG A 182 -5.42 -9.63 -18.41
N THR A 183 -5.74 -8.52 -19.12
CA THR A 183 -6.28 -8.66 -20.49
C THR A 183 -5.20 -8.93 -21.54
N GLY A 184 -3.93 -8.98 -21.14
CA GLY A 184 -2.76 -9.23 -21.98
C GLY A 184 -2.12 -10.60 -21.75
N PRO A 185 -0.89 -10.79 -22.28
CA PRO A 185 -0.15 -12.06 -22.17
C PRO A 185 0.24 -12.49 -20.76
N PRO A 186 0.47 -11.60 -19.74
CA PRO A 186 0.74 -12.05 -18.38
C PRO A 186 -0.42 -12.84 -17.80
N ALA A 187 -0.13 -13.86 -16.98
CA ALA A 187 -1.14 -14.61 -16.25
C ALA A 187 -1.91 -13.72 -15.26
N ASN A 188 -3.16 -14.10 -14.96
CA ASN A 188 -3.95 -13.48 -13.90
C ASN A 188 -3.26 -13.63 -12.54
N GLU A 189 -3.63 -12.82 -11.57
CA GLU A 189 -2.96 -12.77 -10.27
C GLU A 189 -3.96 -12.85 -9.12
N VAL A 190 -3.56 -13.55 -8.06
CA VAL A 190 -4.16 -13.46 -6.73
C VAL A 190 -3.17 -12.79 -5.80
N SER A 191 -3.65 -11.79 -5.05
CA SER A 191 -2.85 -11.14 -4.01
C SER A 191 -3.49 -11.29 -2.64
N LEU A 192 -2.64 -11.42 -1.61
CA LEU A 192 -3.01 -11.37 -0.20
C LEU A 192 -2.08 -10.38 0.49
N ASP A 193 -2.64 -9.25 0.91
CA ASP A 193 -1.90 -8.21 1.60
C ASP A 193 -2.38 -8.10 3.04
N LEU A 194 -1.46 -8.06 3.99
CA LEU A 194 -1.73 -7.99 5.42
C LEU A 194 -0.97 -6.82 6.02
N THR A 195 -1.64 -6.04 6.87
CA THR A 195 -1.04 -4.94 7.62
C THR A 195 -1.44 -5.03 9.09
N LEU A 196 -0.46 -4.97 9.98
CA LEU A 196 -0.64 -4.72 11.39
C LEU A 196 -0.03 -3.37 11.73
N GLY A 197 -0.85 -2.43 12.19
CA GLY A 197 -0.39 -1.14 12.68
C GLY A 197 -0.45 -1.08 14.19
N LEU A 198 0.65 -0.68 14.82
CA LEU A 198 0.78 -0.53 16.28
C LEU A 198 1.06 0.93 16.59
N ARG A 199 0.22 1.57 17.42
CA ARG A 199 0.46 2.92 17.88
C ARG A 199 1.35 2.88 19.11
N ALA A 200 2.64 3.21 18.93
CA ALA A 200 3.64 3.17 20.00
C ALA A 200 3.46 4.34 20.99
N ASP A 201 3.05 5.53 20.49
CA ASP A 201 2.65 6.69 21.29
C ASP A 201 1.64 7.55 20.51
N SER A 202 1.41 8.82 20.95
CA SER A 202 0.46 9.75 20.31
C SER A 202 0.78 10.02 18.84
N ASP A 203 2.06 10.09 18.51
CA ASP A 203 2.55 10.59 17.23
C ASP A 203 3.23 9.50 16.39
N LEU A 204 3.60 8.36 17.01
CA LEU A 204 4.36 7.28 16.35
C LEU A 204 3.53 6.02 16.19
N GLN A 205 3.45 5.55 14.95
CA GLN A 205 2.87 4.27 14.58
C GLN A 205 3.89 3.41 13.84
N VAL A 206 3.94 2.13 14.15
CA VAL A 206 4.75 1.13 13.46
C VAL A 206 3.83 0.26 12.62
N LEU A 207 4.19 0.02 11.36
CA LEU A 207 3.48 -0.85 10.43
C LEU A 207 4.32 -2.08 10.14
N LEU A 208 3.72 -3.24 10.31
CA LEU A 208 4.24 -4.53 9.85
C LEU A 208 3.35 -5.00 8.70
N GLN A 209 3.95 -5.20 7.53
CA GLN A 209 3.19 -5.47 6.30
C GLN A 209 3.74 -6.69 5.59
N SER A 210 2.84 -7.46 4.99
CA SER A 210 3.15 -8.61 4.14
C SER A 210 2.39 -8.46 2.83
N PHE A 211 3.11 -8.47 1.71
CA PHE A 211 2.56 -8.38 0.37
C PHE A 211 2.85 -9.67 -0.37
N ASN A 212 1.81 -10.36 -0.77
CA ASN A 212 1.93 -11.67 -1.38
C ASN A 212 1.17 -11.68 -2.71
N THR A 213 1.82 -12.16 -3.77
CA THR A 213 1.18 -12.27 -5.10
C THR A 213 1.57 -13.60 -5.73
N VAL A 214 0.60 -14.24 -6.32
CA VAL A 214 0.77 -15.50 -7.06
C VAL A 214 0.08 -15.35 -8.41
N SER A 215 0.80 -15.65 -9.49
CA SER A 215 0.18 -15.78 -10.81
C SER A 215 -0.68 -17.04 -10.88
N THR A 216 -1.79 -16.97 -11.61
CA THR A 216 -2.75 -18.05 -11.76
C THR A 216 -3.11 -18.25 -13.22
N GLY A 217 -3.24 -19.51 -13.65
CA GLY A 217 -3.55 -19.83 -15.03
C GLY A 217 -2.34 -19.75 -15.96
N ASP A 218 -2.60 -19.91 -17.25
CA ASP A 218 -1.57 -19.92 -18.28
C ASP A 218 -1.11 -18.51 -18.63
N ALA A 219 0.20 -18.32 -18.68
CA ALA A 219 0.81 -17.10 -19.20
C ALA A 219 1.10 -17.23 -20.69
N GLY A 220 0.92 -16.15 -21.44
CA GLY A 220 1.30 -16.08 -22.85
C GLY A 220 2.83 -16.13 -23.05
N PRO A 221 3.28 -16.23 -24.31
CA PRO A 221 4.70 -16.30 -24.65
C PRO A 221 5.51 -15.16 -24.02
N GLY A 222 6.65 -15.50 -23.43
CA GLY A 222 7.56 -14.54 -22.79
C GLY A 222 7.26 -14.26 -21.32
N TYR A 223 6.12 -14.70 -20.80
CA TYR A 223 5.74 -14.59 -19.40
C TYR A 223 5.76 -15.98 -18.74
N GLY A 224 6.08 -16.04 -17.47
CA GLY A 224 6.10 -17.27 -16.69
C GLY A 224 5.25 -17.12 -15.45
N GLU A 225 4.86 -18.25 -14.88
CA GLU A 225 4.30 -18.25 -13.53
C GLU A 225 5.30 -17.67 -12.55
N PHE A 226 4.79 -16.91 -11.58
CA PHE A 226 5.61 -16.35 -10.52
C PHE A 226 4.89 -16.35 -9.18
N ARG A 227 5.67 -16.30 -8.11
CA ARG A 227 5.21 -16.07 -6.75
C ARG A 227 6.16 -15.09 -6.08
N ARG A 228 5.59 -14.17 -5.31
CA ARG A 228 6.33 -13.16 -4.54
C ARG A 228 5.76 -13.06 -3.15
N HIS A 229 6.65 -13.08 -2.16
CA HIS A 229 6.33 -12.79 -0.77
C HIS A 229 7.28 -11.73 -0.27
N LYS A 230 6.74 -10.52 0.04
CA LYS A 230 7.52 -9.37 0.48
C LYS A 230 7.06 -8.94 1.86
N LEU A 231 7.99 -8.69 2.75
CA LEU A 231 7.74 -8.09 4.06
C LEU A 231 8.21 -6.64 4.06
N GLN A 232 7.50 -5.80 4.79
CA GLN A 232 7.84 -4.40 5.00
C GLN A 232 7.65 -4.03 6.46
N VAL A 233 8.59 -3.28 7.00
CA VAL A 233 8.48 -2.62 8.31
C VAL A 233 8.65 -1.13 8.08
N SER A 234 7.76 -0.32 8.65
CA SER A 234 7.84 1.13 8.54
C SER A 234 7.37 1.82 9.80
N ALA A 235 7.88 3.02 10.03
CA ALA A 235 7.42 3.94 11.06
C ALA A 235 6.69 5.10 10.39
N VAL A 236 5.56 5.50 10.96
CA VAL A 236 4.78 6.67 10.56
C VAL A 236 4.80 7.64 11.73
N TYR A 237 5.35 8.83 11.51
CA TYR A 237 5.42 9.89 12.49
C TYR A 237 4.51 11.05 12.09
N GLN A 238 3.62 11.44 13.00
CA GLN A 238 2.73 12.58 12.81
C GLN A 238 3.49 13.88 13.03
N LEU A 239 3.64 14.69 11.98
CA LEU A 239 4.33 15.98 12.01
C LEU A 239 3.40 17.11 12.43
N THR A 240 2.15 17.07 11.95
CA THR A 240 1.05 17.97 12.30
C THR A 240 -0.26 17.20 12.31
N ASP A 241 -1.38 17.82 12.63
CA ASP A 241 -2.70 17.15 12.60
C ASP A 241 -3.08 16.60 11.22
N ASP A 242 -2.53 17.19 10.15
CA ASP A 242 -2.86 16.85 8.77
C ASP A 242 -1.70 16.22 7.98
N LEU A 243 -0.48 16.21 8.56
CA LEU A 243 0.71 15.73 7.85
C LEU A 243 1.45 14.68 8.67
N SER A 244 1.77 13.55 8.02
CA SER A 244 2.62 12.50 8.61
C SER A 244 3.71 12.08 7.63
N LEU A 245 4.86 11.69 8.17
CA LEU A 245 5.99 11.12 7.44
C LEU A 245 6.10 9.62 7.74
N GLN A 246 6.13 8.82 6.70
CA GLN A 246 6.45 7.40 6.79
C GLN A 246 7.86 7.15 6.24
N VAL A 247 8.61 6.29 6.93
CA VAL A 247 9.86 5.71 6.42
C VAL A 247 9.86 4.20 6.67
N GLY A 248 10.42 3.44 5.75
CA GLY A 248 10.39 1.98 5.88
C GLY A 248 11.39 1.27 5.02
N VAL A 249 11.54 -0.03 5.31
CA VAL A 249 12.36 -0.97 4.57
C VAL A 249 11.53 -2.17 4.17
N ASN A 250 11.82 -2.75 3.02
CA ASN A 250 11.15 -3.96 2.54
C ASN A 250 12.15 -4.96 1.99
N GLN A 251 11.76 -6.23 2.03
CA GLN A 251 12.53 -7.36 1.54
C GLN A 251 11.59 -8.42 0.96
N ALA A 252 11.87 -8.88 -0.25
CA ALA A 252 11.31 -10.13 -0.75
C ALA A 252 11.96 -11.28 0.03
N VAL A 253 11.15 -12.08 0.73
CA VAL A 253 11.63 -13.14 1.64
C VAL A 253 11.48 -14.54 1.04
N ALA A 254 10.59 -14.69 0.06
CA ALA A 254 10.40 -15.92 -0.70
C ALA A 254 9.78 -15.58 -2.06
N GLY A 255 10.00 -16.44 -3.04
CA GLY A 255 9.45 -16.26 -4.38
C GLY A 255 9.73 -17.44 -5.28
N HIS A 256 9.20 -17.37 -6.50
CA HIS A 256 9.50 -18.25 -7.62
C HIS A 256 9.43 -17.42 -8.89
N ASN A 257 10.42 -17.53 -9.77
CA ASN A 257 10.55 -16.68 -10.98
C ASN A 257 10.47 -15.18 -10.68
N ASP A 258 10.99 -14.75 -9.53
CA ASP A 258 10.98 -13.37 -9.07
C ASP A 258 12.33 -12.96 -8.50
N GLY A 259 12.60 -11.65 -8.42
CA GLY A 259 13.83 -11.11 -7.87
C GLY A 259 13.83 -11.11 -6.33
N ASN A 260 15.01 -11.37 -5.73
CA ASN A 260 15.22 -11.15 -4.30
C ASN A 260 15.37 -9.64 -4.02
N GLU A 261 14.25 -8.94 -4.15
CA GLU A 261 14.19 -7.47 -4.07
C GLU A 261 14.29 -6.98 -2.62
N ARG A 262 15.15 -5.99 -2.39
CA ARG A 262 15.27 -5.25 -1.13
C ARG A 262 15.18 -3.75 -1.41
N GLY A 263 14.56 -3.01 -0.51
CA GLY A 263 14.34 -1.60 -0.74
C GLY A 263 14.05 -0.78 0.49
N VAL A 264 14.05 0.53 0.27
CA VAL A 264 13.68 1.54 1.26
C VAL A 264 12.59 2.43 0.67
N MET A 265 11.77 3.01 1.53
CA MET A 265 10.74 3.94 1.10
C MET A 265 10.57 5.09 2.10
N ALA A 266 10.12 6.22 1.57
CA ALA A 266 9.58 7.32 2.35
C ALA A 266 8.24 7.78 1.74
N ALA A 267 7.30 8.23 2.57
CA ALA A 267 6.05 8.79 2.08
C ALA A 267 5.56 9.93 2.97
N LEU A 268 4.92 10.91 2.35
CA LEU A 268 4.17 11.97 3.03
C LEU A 268 2.68 11.66 2.89
N TRP A 269 1.98 11.69 4.01
CA TRP A 269 0.54 11.50 4.12
C TRP A 269 -0.08 12.82 4.49
N MET A 270 -0.95 13.33 3.64
CA MET A 270 -1.61 14.61 3.83
C MET A 270 -3.13 14.41 3.82
N LYS A 271 -3.81 14.86 4.86
CA LYS A 271 -5.27 14.98 4.88
C LYS A 271 -5.70 16.24 4.15
N VAL A 272 -6.79 16.20 3.42
CA VAL A 272 -7.34 17.32 2.62
C VAL A 272 -8.86 17.37 2.75
#